data_067ea50ce4bf8a9b82cf0724dfc235ff
#
_entry.id   067ea50ce4bf8a9b82cf0724dfc235ff
#
_cell.length_a   1.000
_cell.length_b   1.000
_cell.length_c   1.000
_cell.angle_alpha   90.00
_cell.angle_beta   90.00
_cell.angle_gamma   90.00
#
_symmetry.space_group_name_H-M   'P 1'
#
loop_
_entity.id
_entity.type
_entity.pdbx_description
1 polymer ?
#
loop_
_entity_poly.entity_id
_entity_poly.type
_entity_poly.pdbx_seq_one_letter_code
_entity_poly.pdbx_strand_id
1 'polypeptide(L)'
;MTEKRNLSFGQLFNLSFGFFGVQIAYALQSANISRIFATLGADPHQLSFFWVLPPLMGMIVQPLVGKYSDKTWNRLGRRKPYLIVGALIAVAVMLLLPNAGNFTFGQSLFLGLNAAMWFGLFSLMFLDTSINIAMQPFKMMVGDMVNEEQKGLAYSIQSFLCNAGSLAGYIFPILFTWVGIANTAPEGVIPDSVKWSFYIGAAILMLCVLYTFVTVKELNPEEYAKFHGLATKKDEKKEDPSFIKLLINAPSTFWTVGLVQFFCWAAFLFMWTYSNGAIATQCFSWDGVNTAAEAFQTAGNWVGVCFAIQAVGSMLWALIMPTLEKYFHNKGAYAISLIVGALGFISTLFVTNQYVLLVSYAFIGAAWAAMLAVPFTILTNSLKGDNMGYYLGLFNCTICLPQIVAALIGGAILKYICAGSQIGMLVAAGVLLILGAISVVLIKEGKK
;
A
#
# COMPACT_ATOMS: atom_id res chain seq x y z
N MET A 1 0.29 -38.53 13.68
CA MET A 1 -0.41 -37.34 13.19
C MET A 1 -0.41 -36.33 14.33
N THR A 2 0.34 -35.26 14.24
CA THR A 2 0.33 -34.19 15.24
C THR A 2 -1.01 -33.47 15.11
N GLU A 3 -1.84 -33.49 16.17
CA GLU A 3 -3.07 -32.70 16.20
C GLU A 3 -2.75 -31.24 15.98
N LYS A 4 -3.09 -30.73 14.78
CA LYS A 4 -2.97 -29.31 14.47
C LYS A 4 -3.97 -28.57 15.35
N ARG A 5 -3.47 -27.75 16.27
CA ARG A 5 -4.28 -26.98 17.21
C ARG A 5 -5.29 -26.11 16.45
N ASN A 6 -6.58 -26.32 16.68
CA ASN A 6 -7.63 -25.45 16.18
C ASN A 6 -7.68 -24.18 17.04
N LEU A 7 -7.55 -23.03 16.40
CA LEU A 7 -7.67 -21.73 17.04
C LEU A 7 -9.14 -21.29 17.03
N SER A 8 -9.62 -20.72 18.14
CA SER A 8 -10.93 -20.09 18.19
C SER A 8 -10.98 -18.84 17.31
N PHE A 9 -12.19 -18.40 16.92
CA PHE A 9 -12.36 -17.15 16.17
C PHE A 9 -11.69 -15.96 16.86
N GLY A 10 -11.84 -15.82 18.19
CA GLY A 10 -11.19 -14.77 18.96
C GLY A 10 -9.65 -14.84 18.90
N GLN A 11 -9.06 -16.05 18.89
CA GLN A 11 -7.60 -16.19 18.74
C GLN A 11 -7.13 -15.82 17.33
N LEU A 12 -7.88 -16.19 16.29
CA LEU A 12 -7.61 -15.79 14.90
C LEU A 12 -7.73 -14.27 14.73
N PHE A 13 -8.73 -13.65 15.36
CA PHE A 13 -8.92 -12.21 15.36
C PHE A 13 -7.75 -11.49 16.06
N ASN A 14 -7.38 -11.94 17.27
CA ASN A 14 -6.28 -11.35 18.04
C ASN A 14 -4.94 -11.43 17.29
N LEU A 15 -4.73 -12.52 16.54
CA LEU A 15 -3.52 -12.73 15.73
C LEU A 15 -3.29 -11.61 14.72
N SER A 16 -4.36 -11.07 14.17
CA SER A 16 -4.31 -10.06 13.10
C SER A 16 -4.74 -8.65 13.55
N PHE A 17 -5.19 -8.48 14.81
CA PHE A 17 -5.79 -7.21 15.26
C PHE A 17 -4.83 -6.01 15.17
N GLY A 18 -3.55 -6.20 15.49
CA GLY A 18 -2.56 -5.14 15.35
C GLY A 18 -2.37 -4.66 13.91
N PHE A 19 -2.73 -5.48 12.93
CA PHE A 19 -2.67 -5.10 11.52
C PHE A 19 -3.64 -3.98 11.16
N PHE A 20 -4.79 -3.88 11.86
CA PHE A 20 -5.70 -2.75 11.77
C PHE A 20 -4.98 -1.42 12.04
N GLY A 21 -4.21 -1.33 13.14
CA GLY A 21 -3.43 -0.12 13.45
C GLY A 21 -2.33 0.18 12.44
N VAL A 22 -1.63 -0.84 11.94
CA VAL A 22 -0.60 -0.67 10.90
C VAL A 22 -1.22 -0.11 9.61
N GLN A 23 -2.42 -0.55 9.26
CA GLN A 23 -3.11 -0.08 8.06
C GLN A 23 -3.64 1.35 8.19
N ILE A 24 -3.98 1.80 9.40
CA ILE A 24 -4.28 3.23 9.65
C ILE A 24 -3.05 4.09 9.29
N ALA A 25 -1.86 3.71 9.77
CA ALA A 25 -0.63 4.45 9.45
C ALA A 25 -0.36 4.49 7.95
N TYR A 26 -0.50 3.35 7.27
CA TYR A 26 -0.32 3.26 5.82
C TYR A 26 -1.34 4.10 5.04
N ALA A 27 -2.61 4.11 5.46
CA ALA A 27 -3.67 4.89 4.84
C ALA A 27 -3.45 6.41 5.04
N LEU A 28 -3.07 6.84 6.24
CA LEU A 28 -2.72 8.23 6.52
C LEU A 28 -1.56 8.70 5.65
N GLN A 29 -0.54 7.87 5.51
CA GLN A 29 0.58 8.13 4.62
C GLN A 29 0.10 8.26 3.17
N SER A 30 -0.56 7.27 2.61
CA SER A 30 -0.95 7.24 1.20
C SER A 30 -1.90 8.38 0.80
N ALA A 31 -2.78 8.83 1.69
CA ALA A 31 -3.70 9.93 1.43
C ALA A 31 -3.09 11.32 1.63
N ASN A 32 -2.07 11.46 2.49
CA ASN A 32 -1.61 12.78 2.92
C ASN A 32 -0.17 13.14 2.51
N ILE A 33 0.67 12.20 2.07
CA ILE A 33 2.08 12.50 1.76
C ILE A 33 2.22 13.57 0.69
N SER A 34 1.50 13.47 -0.43
CA SER A 34 1.55 14.48 -1.48
C SER A 34 1.06 15.85 -0.98
N ARG A 35 0.01 15.87 -0.16
CA ARG A 35 -0.49 17.09 0.50
C ARG A 35 0.57 17.70 1.43
N ILE A 36 1.21 16.88 2.26
CA ILE A 36 2.27 17.31 3.20
C ILE A 36 3.42 17.94 2.43
N PHE A 37 3.98 17.26 1.43
CA PHE A 37 5.11 17.80 0.67
C PHE A 37 4.75 19.03 -0.13
N ALA A 38 3.57 19.10 -0.74
CA ALA A 38 3.09 20.30 -1.41
C ALA A 38 2.97 21.48 -0.42
N THR A 39 2.44 21.25 0.78
CA THR A 39 2.35 22.27 1.84
C THR A 39 3.73 22.72 2.32
N LEU A 40 4.73 21.84 2.34
CA LEU A 40 6.13 22.19 2.66
C LEU A 40 6.85 22.93 1.53
N GLY A 41 6.16 23.17 0.40
CA GLY A 41 6.65 23.96 -0.73
C GLY A 41 7.21 23.13 -1.88
N ALA A 42 6.92 21.81 -1.95
CA ALA A 42 7.31 21.00 -3.10
C ALA A 42 6.53 21.41 -4.34
N ASP A 43 7.24 21.63 -5.45
CA ASP A 43 6.64 21.84 -6.75
C ASP A 43 5.89 20.57 -7.21
N PRO A 44 4.71 20.69 -7.88
CA PRO A 44 3.98 19.54 -8.42
C PRO A 44 4.84 18.58 -9.25
N HIS A 45 5.85 19.09 -9.98
CA HIS A 45 6.80 18.27 -10.74
C HIS A 45 7.74 17.43 -9.86
N GLN A 46 7.94 17.81 -8.60
CA GLN A 46 8.78 17.11 -7.63
C GLN A 46 7.99 16.07 -6.83
N LEU A 47 6.65 16.18 -6.74
CA LEU A 47 5.83 15.34 -5.87
C LEU A 47 6.03 13.85 -6.11
N SER A 48 6.13 13.42 -7.36
CA SER A 48 6.32 11.99 -7.67
C SER A 48 7.66 11.45 -7.15
N PHE A 49 8.70 12.29 -7.07
CA PHE A 49 10.01 11.87 -6.56
C PHE A 49 9.96 11.39 -5.11
N PHE A 50 9.14 12.02 -4.27
CA PHE A 50 8.99 11.59 -2.87
C PHE A 50 8.39 10.18 -2.75
N TRP A 51 7.65 9.74 -3.77
CA TRP A 51 7.05 8.40 -3.84
C TRP A 51 8.02 7.29 -4.29
N VAL A 52 9.30 7.60 -4.53
CA VAL A 52 10.34 6.58 -4.78
C VAL A 52 10.60 5.75 -3.51
N LEU A 53 10.56 6.39 -2.34
CA LEU A 53 10.98 5.76 -1.08
C LEU A 53 10.06 4.62 -0.62
N PRO A 54 8.72 4.74 -0.60
CA PRO A 54 7.84 3.67 -0.15
C PRO A 54 8.10 2.32 -0.82
N PRO A 55 8.04 2.19 -2.15
CA PRO A 55 8.30 0.92 -2.81
C PRO A 55 9.76 0.45 -2.66
N LEU A 56 10.72 1.37 -2.62
CA LEU A 56 12.12 1.04 -2.40
C LEU A 56 12.33 0.41 -1.03
N MET A 57 11.77 1.01 0.02
CA MET A 57 11.85 0.46 1.38
C MET A 57 11.10 -0.87 1.47
N GLY A 58 9.92 -0.99 0.88
CA GLY A 58 9.17 -2.25 0.81
C GLY A 58 9.96 -3.38 0.16
N MET A 59 10.66 -3.09 -0.92
CA MET A 59 11.48 -4.07 -1.66
C MET A 59 12.70 -4.55 -0.86
N ILE A 60 13.30 -3.67 -0.05
CA ILE A 60 14.51 -3.99 0.73
C ILE A 60 14.14 -4.58 2.09
N VAL A 61 13.24 -3.93 2.83
CA VAL A 61 12.99 -4.21 4.24
C VAL A 61 12.21 -5.51 4.44
N GLN A 62 11.19 -5.78 3.61
CA GLN A 62 10.36 -6.98 3.80
C GLN A 62 11.15 -8.29 3.72
N PRO A 63 12.02 -8.53 2.72
CA PRO A 63 12.84 -9.74 2.68
C PRO A 63 13.84 -9.83 3.85
N LEU A 64 14.43 -8.69 4.25
CA LEU A 64 15.36 -8.66 5.37
C LEU A 64 14.67 -9.04 6.68
N VAL A 65 13.52 -8.43 6.97
CA VAL A 65 12.73 -8.77 8.17
C VAL A 65 12.27 -10.23 8.14
N GLY A 66 11.83 -10.72 6.99
CA GLY A 66 11.52 -12.14 6.80
C GLY A 66 12.68 -13.03 7.22
N LYS A 67 13.85 -12.83 6.61
CA LYS A 67 15.07 -13.63 6.84
C LYS A 67 15.55 -13.56 8.28
N TYR A 68 15.61 -12.34 8.86
CA TYR A 68 16.11 -12.19 10.24
C TYR A 68 15.11 -12.71 11.27
N SER A 69 13.83 -12.47 11.08
CA SER A 69 12.79 -12.95 12.00
C SER A 69 12.67 -14.49 11.98
N ASP A 70 13.02 -15.14 10.87
CA ASP A 70 13.07 -16.61 10.80
C ASP A 70 14.15 -17.21 11.71
N LYS A 71 15.23 -16.49 11.94
CA LYS A 71 16.37 -16.91 12.77
C LYS A 71 16.25 -16.46 14.23
N THR A 72 15.31 -15.56 14.52
CA THR A 72 15.16 -14.99 15.87
C THR A 72 14.32 -15.91 16.74
N TRP A 73 14.88 -16.30 17.89
CA TRP A 73 14.20 -17.01 18.96
C TRP A 73 14.63 -16.40 20.28
N ASN A 74 13.73 -15.61 20.90
CA ASN A 74 14.00 -14.98 22.19
C ASN A 74 12.78 -15.15 23.13
N ARG A 75 12.88 -14.63 24.36
CA ARG A 75 11.80 -14.73 25.35
C ARG A 75 10.50 -14.05 24.94
N LEU A 76 10.55 -13.10 24.00
CA LEU A 76 9.37 -12.38 23.49
C LEU A 76 8.70 -13.12 22.33
N GLY A 77 9.36 -14.10 21.74
CA GLY A 77 8.90 -14.84 20.58
C GLY A 77 9.82 -14.65 19.35
N ARG A 78 9.35 -15.11 18.21
CA ARG A 78 10.05 -15.07 16.93
C ARG A 78 9.72 -13.79 16.13
N ARG A 79 8.45 -13.44 16.06
CA ARG A 79 7.91 -12.33 15.24
C ARG A 79 7.66 -11.06 16.04
N LYS A 80 7.22 -11.19 17.28
CA LYS A 80 6.84 -10.08 18.17
C LYS A 80 7.90 -8.99 18.34
N PRO A 81 9.22 -9.29 18.47
CA PRO A 81 10.23 -8.25 18.62
C PRO A 81 10.23 -7.26 17.44
N TYR A 82 10.09 -7.76 16.21
CA TYR A 82 10.04 -6.92 15.01
C TYR A 82 8.76 -6.09 14.96
N LEU A 83 7.63 -6.69 15.37
CA LEU A 83 6.36 -6.01 15.46
C LEU A 83 6.42 -4.78 16.37
N ILE A 84 6.96 -4.95 17.58
CA ILE A 84 7.08 -3.86 18.58
C ILE A 84 8.09 -2.80 18.12
N VAL A 85 9.26 -3.20 17.64
CA VAL A 85 10.29 -2.25 17.17
C VAL A 85 9.76 -1.44 15.99
N GLY A 86 9.13 -2.09 15.00
CA GLY A 86 8.52 -1.40 13.88
C GLY A 86 7.44 -0.42 14.33
N ALA A 87 6.53 -0.82 15.23
CA ALA A 87 5.48 0.04 15.74
C ALA A 87 6.02 1.23 16.53
N LEU A 88 7.02 1.05 17.38
CA LEU A 88 7.64 2.14 18.16
C LEU A 88 8.26 3.20 17.25
N ILE A 89 9.01 2.78 16.24
CA ILE A 89 9.62 3.69 15.27
C ILE A 89 8.53 4.38 14.45
N ALA A 90 7.51 3.65 13.98
CA ALA A 90 6.40 4.22 13.21
C ALA A 90 5.67 5.29 14.01
N VAL A 91 5.35 5.03 15.27
CA VAL A 91 4.71 6.01 16.19
C VAL A 91 5.56 7.26 16.33
N ALA A 92 6.86 7.11 16.62
CA ALA A 92 7.75 8.27 16.75
C ALA A 92 7.76 9.12 15.47
N VAL A 93 7.84 8.49 14.30
CA VAL A 93 7.85 9.18 13.02
C VAL A 93 6.49 9.80 12.68
N MET A 94 5.38 9.14 13.01
CA MET A 94 4.04 9.70 12.85
C MET A 94 3.80 10.95 13.69
N LEU A 95 4.52 11.10 14.80
CA LEU A 95 4.51 12.34 15.60
C LEU A 95 5.41 13.42 14.99
N LEU A 96 6.49 13.05 14.33
CA LEU A 96 7.48 13.99 13.76
C LEU A 96 7.10 14.50 12.38
N LEU A 97 6.69 13.62 11.47
CA LEU A 97 6.44 13.95 10.07
C LEU A 97 5.45 15.11 9.87
N PRO A 98 4.28 15.15 10.50
CA PRO A 98 3.34 16.25 10.31
C PRO A 98 3.78 17.56 10.97
N ASN A 99 4.89 17.55 11.71
CA ASN A 99 5.50 18.73 12.30
C ASN A 99 6.69 19.28 11.49
N ALA A 100 7.00 18.71 10.35
CA ALA A 100 8.12 19.09 9.51
C ALA A 100 8.17 20.61 9.21
N GLY A 101 7.01 21.23 8.96
CA GLY A 101 6.90 22.66 8.69
C GLY A 101 7.08 23.57 9.92
N ASN A 102 7.08 23.03 11.14
CA ASN A 102 7.29 23.81 12.37
C ASN A 102 8.76 23.97 12.72
N PHE A 103 9.64 23.19 12.11
CA PHE A 103 11.08 23.31 12.34
C PHE A 103 11.65 24.43 11.48
N THR A 104 12.18 25.48 12.12
CA THR A 104 12.84 26.62 11.47
C THR A 104 14.25 26.22 11.04
N PHE A 105 14.33 25.50 9.95
CA PHE A 105 15.60 25.29 9.26
C PHE A 105 15.85 26.48 8.33
N GLY A 106 17.11 26.90 8.15
CA GLY A 106 17.45 27.98 7.23
C GLY A 106 16.87 27.76 5.82
N GLN A 107 16.61 28.83 5.09
CA GLN A 107 15.99 28.80 3.76
C GLN A 107 16.92 28.29 2.63
N SER A 108 18.07 27.71 2.94
CA SER A 108 19.00 27.20 1.93
C SER A 108 18.41 25.95 1.23
N LEU A 109 18.39 25.99 -0.10
CA LEU A 109 18.03 24.85 -0.92
C LEU A 109 19.26 23.95 -1.13
N PHE A 110 19.07 22.65 -0.87
CA PHE A 110 20.04 21.63 -1.24
C PHE A 110 19.35 20.66 -2.22
N LEU A 111 19.94 20.50 -3.41
CA LEU A 111 19.34 19.71 -4.50
C LEU A 111 17.89 20.11 -4.84
N GLY A 112 17.57 21.40 -4.74
CA GLY A 112 16.23 21.93 -5.03
C GLY A 112 15.18 21.70 -3.94
N LEU A 113 15.56 21.14 -2.78
CA LEU A 113 14.67 20.89 -1.64
C LEU A 113 15.08 21.78 -0.46
N ASN A 114 14.09 22.33 0.25
CA ASN A 114 14.32 23.03 1.51
C ASN A 114 14.52 22.01 2.66
N ALA A 115 14.99 22.51 3.81
CA ALA A 115 15.29 21.64 4.94
C ALA A 115 14.06 20.93 5.53
N ALA A 116 12.87 21.55 5.47
CA ALA A 116 11.61 20.92 5.90
C ALA A 116 11.24 19.73 4.98
N MET A 117 11.46 19.87 3.66
CA MET A 117 11.26 18.76 2.72
C MET A 117 12.25 17.63 2.95
N TRP A 118 13.54 17.93 3.22
CA TRP A 118 14.53 16.90 3.57
C TRP A 118 14.15 16.18 4.85
N PHE A 119 13.73 16.92 5.89
CA PHE A 119 13.24 16.31 7.12
C PHE A 119 12.03 15.41 6.87
N GLY A 120 11.05 15.88 6.05
CA GLY A 120 9.90 15.11 5.64
C GLY A 120 10.30 13.84 4.87
N LEU A 121 11.26 13.94 3.96
CA LEU A 121 11.75 12.82 3.15
C LEU A 121 12.41 11.73 4.01
N PHE A 122 13.28 12.11 4.95
CA PHE A 122 13.87 11.17 5.90
C PHE A 122 12.81 10.55 6.82
N SER A 123 11.88 11.38 7.32
CA SER A 123 10.76 10.89 8.12
C SER A 123 9.91 9.89 7.34
N LEU A 124 9.61 10.17 6.08
CA LEU A 124 8.88 9.23 5.21
C LEU A 124 9.64 7.91 5.03
N MET A 125 10.95 7.98 4.78
CA MET A 125 11.79 6.78 4.65
C MET A 125 11.74 5.92 5.93
N PHE A 126 11.86 6.53 7.11
CA PHE A 126 11.77 5.82 8.38
C PHE A 126 10.36 5.30 8.64
N LEU A 127 9.31 6.03 8.25
CA LEU A 127 7.92 5.59 8.37
C LEU A 127 7.67 4.33 7.53
N ASP A 128 8.06 4.36 6.26
CA ASP A 128 7.92 3.19 5.38
C ASP A 128 8.71 1.99 5.88
N THR A 129 9.96 2.22 6.27
CA THR A 129 10.81 1.17 6.85
C THR A 129 10.11 0.54 8.06
N SER A 130 9.63 1.34 8.99
CA SER A 130 9.03 0.88 10.24
C SER A 130 7.67 0.20 10.03
N ILE A 131 6.83 0.74 9.13
CA ILE A 131 5.57 0.10 8.73
C ILE A 131 5.85 -1.29 8.12
N ASN A 132 6.83 -1.41 7.23
CA ASN A 132 7.20 -2.68 6.63
C ASN A 132 7.77 -3.67 7.65
N ILE A 133 8.56 -3.19 8.63
CA ILE A 133 9.05 -4.02 9.75
C ILE A 133 7.88 -4.55 10.58
N ALA A 134 6.87 -3.72 10.88
CA ALA A 134 5.70 -4.13 11.66
C ALA A 134 4.73 -5.01 10.86
N MET A 135 4.55 -4.74 9.57
CA MET A 135 3.59 -5.43 8.71
C MET A 135 3.99 -6.89 8.42
N GLN A 136 5.28 -7.13 8.20
CA GLN A 136 5.76 -8.44 7.79
C GLN A 136 5.48 -9.55 8.82
N PRO A 137 5.68 -9.36 10.14
CA PRO A 137 5.29 -10.32 11.15
C PRO A 137 3.83 -10.76 11.09
N PHE A 138 2.90 -9.84 10.85
CA PHE A 138 1.47 -10.20 10.75
C PHE A 138 1.19 -11.17 9.61
N LYS A 139 1.80 -10.94 8.44
CA LYS A 139 1.66 -11.84 7.30
C LYS A 139 2.21 -13.24 7.60
N MET A 140 3.32 -13.29 8.34
CA MET A 140 4.02 -14.54 8.66
C MET A 140 3.38 -15.30 9.81
N MET A 141 2.86 -14.64 10.85
CA MET A 141 2.25 -15.30 12.01
C MET A 141 1.05 -16.18 11.63
N VAL A 142 0.27 -15.80 10.63
CA VAL A 142 -0.81 -16.67 10.11
C VAL A 142 -0.25 -17.97 9.55
N GLY A 143 0.83 -17.89 8.76
CA GLY A 143 1.53 -19.07 8.23
C GLY A 143 2.17 -19.93 9.32
N ASP A 144 2.75 -19.30 10.35
CA ASP A 144 3.49 -19.97 11.41
C ASP A 144 2.57 -20.69 12.42
N MET A 145 1.36 -20.16 12.69
CA MET A 145 0.54 -20.56 13.84
C MET A 145 -0.81 -21.16 13.49
N VAL A 146 -1.30 -20.96 12.25
CA VAL A 146 -2.65 -21.39 11.84
C VAL A 146 -2.55 -22.68 11.01
N ASN A 147 -3.42 -23.64 11.32
CA ASN A 147 -3.50 -24.89 10.55
C ASN A 147 -4.06 -24.65 9.12
N GLU A 148 -3.82 -25.56 8.19
CA GLU A 148 -4.20 -25.41 6.78
C GLU A 148 -5.72 -25.20 6.59
N GLU A 149 -6.55 -25.85 7.41
CA GLU A 149 -8.02 -25.77 7.32
C GLU A 149 -8.54 -24.37 7.72
N GLN A 150 -7.87 -23.69 8.64
CA GLN A 150 -8.28 -22.38 9.14
C GLN A 150 -7.56 -21.21 8.47
N LYS A 151 -6.52 -21.45 7.64
CA LYS A 151 -5.77 -20.37 6.96
C LYS A 151 -6.67 -19.45 6.14
N GLY A 152 -7.65 -20.01 5.42
CA GLY A 152 -8.59 -19.21 4.64
C GLY A 152 -9.38 -18.22 5.50
N LEU A 153 -9.89 -18.67 6.65
CA LEU A 153 -10.59 -17.81 7.61
C LEU A 153 -9.65 -16.77 8.23
N ALA A 154 -8.43 -17.18 8.62
CA ALA A 154 -7.43 -16.28 9.21
C ALA A 154 -7.04 -15.14 8.26
N TYR A 155 -6.78 -15.45 6.99
CA TYR A 155 -6.47 -14.43 5.98
C TYR A 155 -7.69 -13.54 5.65
N SER A 156 -8.91 -14.07 5.72
CA SER A 156 -10.13 -13.28 5.56
C SER A 156 -10.30 -12.28 6.69
N ILE A 157 -10.07 -12.68 7.94
CA ILE A 157 -10.07 -11.79 9.11
C ILE A 157 -8.98 -10.73 8.97
N GLN A 158 -7.77 -11.12 8.56
CA GLN A 158 -6.66 -10.19 8.34
C GLN A 158 -6.99 -9.17 7.25
N SER A 159 -7.57 -9.61 6.14
CA SER A 159 -8.01 -8.73 5.05
C SER A 159 -9.10 -7.76 5.50
N PHE A 160 -10.07 -8.22 6.29
CA PHE A 160 -11.10 -7.37 6.86
C PHE A 160 -10.50 -6.27 7.75
N LEU A 161 -9.62 -6.64 8.68
CA LEU A 161 -8.96 -5.69 9.57
C LEU A 161 -8.06 -4.70 8.80
N CYS A 162 -7.38 -5.17 7.76
CA CYS A 162 -6.61 -4.34 6.85
C CYS A 162 -7.47 -3.25 6.19
N ASN A 163 -8.58 -3.65 5.57
CA ASN A 163 -9.48 -2.71 4.90
C ASN A 163 -10.17 -1.76 5.88
N ALA A 164 -10.60 -2.26 7.05
CA ALA A 164 -11.20 -1.43 8.09
C ALA A 164 -10.21 -0.38 8.63
N GLY A 165 -8.93 -0.76 8.83
CA GLY A 165 -7.87 0.17 9.23
C GLY A 165 -7.60 1.22 8.17
N SER A 166 -7.53 0.81 6.91
CA SER A 166 -7.34 1.75 5.79
C SER A 166 -8.50 2.74 5.69
N LEU A 167 -9.73 2.28 5.78
CA LEU A 167 -10.92 3.12 5.76
C LEU A 167 -10.90 4.16 6.89
N ALA A 168 -10.60 3.73 8.12
CA ALA A 168 -10.46 4.62 9.26
C ALA A 168 -9.38 5.69 9.04
N GLY A 169 -8.19 5.29 8.57
CA GLY A 169 -7.09 6.22 8.30
C GLY A 169 -7.43 7.25 7.23
N TYR A 170 -8.11 6.84 6.16
CA TYR A 170 -8.50 7.74 5.08
C TYR A 170 -9.48 8.83 5.51
N ILE A 171 -10.41 8.54 6.42
CA ILE A 171 -11.45 9.50 6.82
C ILE A 171 -11.06 10.37 8.03
N PHE A 172 -9.95 10.10 8.73
CA PHE A 172 -9.57 10.88 9.91
C PHE A 172 -9.46 12.38 9.68
N PRO A 173 -8.78 12.90 8.64
CA PRO A 173 -8.66 14.35 8.47
C PRO A 173 -10.01 15.06 8.32
N ILE A 174 -10.97 14.48 7.58
CA ILE A 174 -12.29 15.06 7.43
C ILE A 174 -13.12 14.95 8.71
N LEU A 175 -13.03 13.84 9.45
CA LEU A 175 -13.70 13.69 10.74
C LEU A 175 -13.23 14.74 11.75
N PHE A 176 -11.93 14.99 11.83
CA PHE A 176 -11.38 15.99 12.73
C PHE A 176 -11.80 17.41 12.33
N THR A 177 -11.91 17.68 11.03
CA THR A 177 -12.47 18.95 10.54
C THR A 177 -13.93 19.13 10.95
N TRP A 178 -14.75 18.07 10.89
CA TRP A 178 -16.16 18.12 11.30
C TRP A 178 -16.33 18.35 12.82
N VAL A 179 -15.41 17.93 13.64
CA VAL A 179 -15.43 18.22 15.09
C VAL A 179 -14.77 19.55 15.43
N GLY A 180 -14.44 20.38 14.43
CA GLY A 180 -13.95 21.75 14.62
C GLY A 180 -12.43 21.92 14.67
N ILE A 181 -11.64 20.91 14.34
CA ILE A 181 -10.18 21.05 14.22
C ILE A 181 -9.85 21.76 12.92
N ALA A 182 -8.97 22.78 12.99
CA ALA A 182 -8.60 23.59 11.84
C ALA A 182 -7.98 22.76 10.70
N ASN A 183 -8.50 22.99 9.47
CA ASN A 183 -8.01 22.35 8.25
C ASN A 183 -7.15 23.29 7.41
N THR A 184 -6.92 24.51 7.86
CA THR A 184 -6.03 25.51 7.25
C THR A 184 -4.95 25.89 8.23
N ALA A 185 -3.79 26.30 7.71
CA ALA A 185 -2.64 26.74 8.48
C ALA A 185 -1.85 27.79 7.68
N PRO A 186 -0.95 28.54 8.32
CA PRO A 186 -0.02 29.41 7.60
C PRO A 186 0.78 28.66 6.53
N GLU A 187 1.30 29.37 5.54
CA GLU A 187 2.12 28.81 4.48
C GLU A 187 3.32 28.02 5.04
N GLY A 188 3.56 26.84 4.49
CA GLY A 188 4.62 25.94 4.95
C GLY A 188 4.29 25.13 6.21
N VAL A 189 3.11 25.33 6.83
CA VAL A 189 2.68 24.62 8.04
C VAL A 189 1.55 23.65 7.71
N ILE A 190 1.68 22.41 8.17
CA ILE A 190 0.67 21.38 7.96
C ILE A 190 -0.54 21.64 8.86
N PRO A 191 -1.79 21.56 8.34
CA PRO A 191 -3.00 21.80 9.12
C PRO A 191 -3.15 20.84 10.32
N ASP A 192 -3.77 21.35 11.38
CA ASP A 192 -3.97 20.59 12.62
C ASP A 192 -4.87 19.34 12.41
N SER A 193 -5.83 19.38 11.48
CA SER A 193 -6.63 18.22 11.12
C SER A 193 -5.77 17.03 10.65
N VAL A 194 -4.70 17.31 9.90
CA VAL A 194 -3.73 16.30 9.47
C VAL A 194 -2.84 15.86 10.65
N LYS A 195 -2.32 16.83 11.43
CA LYS A 195 -1.47 16.51 12.61
C LYS A 195 -2.20 15.58 13.56
N TRP A 196 -3.42 15.94 13.96
CA TRP A 196 -4.23 15.11 14.86
C TRP A 196 -4.57 13.75 14.27
N SER A 197 -4.77 13.65 12.95
CA SER A 197 -4.95 12.36 12.29
C SER A 197 -3.77 11.43 12.47
N PHE A 198 -2.55 11.95 12.32
CA PHE A 198 -1.33 11.19 12.54
C PHE A 198 -1.13 10.85 14.02
N TYR A 199 -1.41 11.77 14.95
CA TYR A 199 -1.25 11.53 16.41
C TYR A 199 -2.21 10.45 16.92
N ILE A 200 -3.49 10.55 16.56
CA ILE A 200 -4.49 9.56 16.95
C ILE A 200 -4.23 8.23 16.24
N GLY A 201 -3.86 8.27 14.95
CA GLY A 201 -3.46 7.08 14.21
C GLY A 201 -2.26 6.38 14.85
N ALA A 202 -1.26 7.12 15.32
CA ALA A 202 -0.10 6.60 16.05
C ALA A 202 -0.50 5.95 17.39
N ALA A 203 -1.40 6.59 18.14
CA ALA A 203 -1.92 6.04 19.39
C ALA A 203 -2.68 4.73 19.15
N ILE A 204 -3.56 4.69 18.13
CA ILE A 204 -4.30 3.47 17.78
C ILE A 204 -3.35 2.37 17.31
N LEU A 205 -2.37 2.69 16.44
CA LEU A 205 -1.34 1.75 16.02
C LEU A 205 -0.66 1.09 17.23
N MET A 206 -0.20 1.90 18.19
CA MET A 206 0.48 1.39 19.37
C MET A 206 -0.44 0.51 20.22
N LEU A 207 -1.68 0.95 20.47
CA LEU A 207 -2.65 0.18 21.25
C LEU A 207 -2.99 -1.16 20.60
N CYS A 208 -3.21 -1.18 19.28
CA CYS A 208 -3.50 -2.40 18.52
C CYS A 208 -2.33 -3.37 18.51
N VAL A 209 -1.11 -2.86 18.34
CA VAL A 209 0.10 -3.69 18.36
C VAL A 209 0.36 -4.23 19.78
N LEU A 210 0.22 -3.42 20.82
CA LEU A 210 0.35 -3.87 22.22
C LEU A 210 -0.70 -4.93 22.56
N TYR A 211 -1.95 -4.73 22.10
CA TYR A 211 -3.00 -5.72 22.30
C TYR A 211 -2.61 -7.08 21.68
N THR A 212 -2.17 -7.08 20.41
CA THR A 212 -1.70 -8.32 19.77
C THR A 212 -0.49 -8.89 20.49
N PHE A 213 0.45 -8.05 20.89
CA PHE A 213 1.65 -8.47 21.63
C PHE A 213 1.33 -9.20 22.93
N VAL A 214 0.33 -8.72 23.69
CA VAL A 214 -0.07 -9.32 24.97
C VAL A 214 -0.92 -10.58 24.78
N THR A 215 -1.88 -10.53 23.84
CA THR A 215 -2.88 -11.61 23.67
C THR A 215 -2.38 -12.81 22.87
N VAL A 216 -1.46 -12.60 21.94
CA VAL A 216 -0.92 -13.68 21.11
C VAL A 216 0.27 -14.33 21.79
N LYS A 217 0.23 -15.65 21.93
CA LYS A 217 1.39 -16.47 22.35
C LYS A 217 1.93 -17.20 21.12
N GLU A 218 3.13 -16.83 20.70
CA GLU A 218 3.83 -17.55 19.64
C GLU A 218 4.24 -18.96 20.09
N LEU A 219 4.35 -19.88 19.13
CA LEU A 219 4.87 -21.21 19.35
C LEU A 219 6.33 -21.13 19.81
N ASN A 220 6.70 -21.94 20.81
CA ASN A 220 8.11 -22.09 21.15
C ASN A 220 8.86 -22.91 20.07
N PRO A 221 10.22 -22.97 20.07
CA PRO A 221 10.97 -23.68 19.04
C PRO A 221 10.58 -25.14 18.87
N GLU A 222 10.29 -25.84 19.97
CA GLU A 222 9.91 -27.26 19.97
C GLU A 222 8.50 -27.45 19.40
N GLU A 223 7.55 -26.61 19.85
CA GLU A 223 6.18 -26.60 19.32
C GLU A 223 6.16 -26.28 17.84
N TYR A 224 6.93 -25.29 17.42
CA TYR A 224 7.07 -24.88 16.01
C TYR A 224 7.61 -26.04 15.16
N ALA A 225 8.68 -26.70 15.61
CA ALA A 225 9.26 -27.84 14.91
C ALA A 225 8.25 -29.01 14.78
N LYS A 226 7.50 -29.30 15.84
CA LYS A 226 6.42 -30.31 15.82
C LYS A 226 5.29 -29.93 14.87
N PHE A 227 4.85 -28.67 14.91
CA PHE A 227 3.75 -28.15 14.09
C PHE A 227 4.07 -28.22 12.60
N HIS A 228 5.32 -27.91 12.21
CA HIS A 228 5.79 -27.89 10.83
C HIS A 228 6.45 -29.21 10.37
N GLY A 229 6.53 -30.22 11.24
CA GLY A 229 7.12 -31.52 10.90
C GLY A 229 8.62 -31.45 10.62
N LEU A 230 9.33 -30.45 11.18
CA LEU A 230 10.77 -30.23 10.96
C LEU A 230 11.64 -31.23 11.75
N ALA A 231 11.09 -31.91 12.74
CA ALA A 231 11.80 -32.87 13.58
C ALA A 231 12.28 -34.13 12.83
N THR A 232 11.85 -34.36 11.58
CA THR A 232 12.16 -35.54 10.77
C THR A 232 12.97 -35.24 9.50
N LYS A 233 13.17 -33.98 9.16
CA LYS A 233 13.99 -33.60 8.00
C LYS A 233 15.37 -33.11 8.50
N LYS A 234 16.41 -33.94 8.36
CA LYS A 234 17.78 -33.44 8.35
C LYS A 234 17.83 -32.34 7.28
N ASP A 235 18.29 -31.14 7.69
CA ASP A 235 18.54 -30.02 6.79
C ASP A 235 19.49 -30.46 5.67
N GLU A 236 18.97 -30.89 4.54
CA GLU A 236 19.67 -30.70 3.30
C GLU A 236 19.70 -29.19 3.08
N LYS A 237 20.87 -28.57 3.30
CA LYS A 237 21.14 -27.20 2.86
C LYS A 237 20.96 -27.15 1.34
N LYS A 238 19.73 -26.96 0.87
CA LYS A 238 19.50 -26.53 -0.50
C LYS A 238 20.11 -25.14 -0.58
N GLU A 239 21.15 -24.99 -1.37
CA GLU A 239 21.71 -23.67 -1.69
C GLU A 239 20.59 -22.81 -2.25
N ASP A 240 20.43 -21.61 -1.68
CA ASP A 240 19.45 -20.65 -2.18
C ASP A 240 19.74 -20.36 -3.65
N PRO A 241 18.81 -20.57 -4.58
CA PRO A 241 19.07 -20.33 -5.98
C PRO A 241 19.42 -18.86 -6.20
N SER A 242 20.45 -18.59 -7.01
CA SER A 242 20.85 -17.23 -7.34
C SER A 242 19.67 -16.44 -7.93
N PHE A 243 19.43 -15.22 -7.41
CA PHE A 243 18.40 -14.31 -7.89
C PHE A 243 18.42 -14.13 -9.42
N ILE A 244 19.59 -13.98 -10.01
CA ILE A 244 19.76 -13.83 -11.46
C ILE A 244 19.34 -15.11 -12.20
N LYS A 245 19.69 -16.29 -11.67
CA LYS A 245 19.28 -17.57 -12.28
C LYS A 245 17.75 -17.74 -12.24
N LEU A 246 17.11 -17.33 -11.13
CA LEU A 246 15.64 -17.36 -11.03
C LEU A 246 14.98 -16.44 -12.06
N LEU A 247 15.50 -15.22 -12.26
CA LEU A 247 15.00 -14.30 -13.27
C LEU A 247 15.14 -14.85 -14.69
N ILE A 248 16.32 -15.35 -15.05
CA ILE A 248 16.58 -15.89 -16.39
C ILE A 248 15.67 -17.09 -16.68
N ASN A 249 15.43 -17.94 -15.68
CA ASN A 249 14.61 -19.14 -15.81
C ASN A 249 13.12 -18.90 -15.50
N ALA A 250 12.70 -17.63 -15.26
CA ALA A 250 11.31 -17.32 -14.95
C ALA A 250 10.40 -17.69 -16.12
N PRO A 251 9.24 -18.32 -15.86
CA PRO A 251 8.29 -18.70 -16.91
C PRO A 251 7.78 -17.46 -17.65
N SER A 252 7.42 -17.62 -18.92
CA SER A 252 6.89 -16.50 -19.73
C SER A 252 5.68 -15.83 -19.08
N THR A 253 4.88 -16.57 -18.32
CA THR A 253 3.74 -16.05 -17.54
C THR A 253 4.20 -15.02 -16.50
N PHE A 254 5.34 -15.22 -15.84
CA PHE A 254 5.90 -14.27 -14.87
C PHE A 254 6.13 -12.89 -15.52
N TRP A 255 6.74 -12.86 -16.69
CA TRP A 255 7.05 -11.63 -17.41
C TRP A 255 5.81 -10.95 -17.98
N THR A 256 4.88 -11.73 -18.54
CA THR A 256 3.65 -11.17 -19.14
C THR A 256 2.69 -10.63 -18.08
N VAL A 257 2.56 -11.31 -16.94
CA VAL A 257 1.82 -10.78 -15.79
C VAL A 257 2.54 -9.58 -15.19
N GLY A 258 3.87 -9.63 -15.10
CA GLY A 258 4.70 -8.50 -14.65
C GLY A 258 4.52 -7.25 -15.50
N LEU A 259 4.34 -7.40 -16.83
CA LEU A 259 4.06 -6.27 -17.74
C LEU A 259 2.70 -5.61 -17.43
N VAL A 260 1.65 -6.40 -17.20
CA VAL A 260 0.35 -5.85 -16.78
C VAL A 260 0.47 -5.12 -15.45
N GLN A 261 1.17 -5.73 -14.48
CA GLN A 261 1.43 -5.12 -13.17
C GLN A 261 2.21 -3.82 -13.30
N PHE A 262 3.14 -3.72 -14.26
CA PHE A 262 3.87 -2.49 -14.50
C PHE A 262 2.94 -1.31 -14.77
N PHE A 263 1.98 -1.47 -15.68
CA PHE A 263 1.01 -0.41 -16.01
C PHE A 263 0.07 -0.12 -14.83
N CYS A 264 -0.41 -1.15 -14.14
CA CYS A 264 -1.32 -0.99 -13.01
C CYS A 264 -0.68 -0.20 -11.86
N TRP A 265 0.50 -0.61 -11.40
CA TRP A 265 1.15 0.04 -10.25
C TRP A 265 1.64 1.45 -10.58
N ALA A 266 2.05 1.71 -11.81
CA ALA A 266 2.36 3.06 -12.28
C ALA A 266 1.11 3.97 -12.25
N ALA A 267 -0.04 3.47 -12.69
CA ALA A 267 -1.31 4.20 -12.67
C ALA A 267 -1.72 4.58 -11.22
N PHE A 268 -1.66 3.64 -10.28
CA PHE A 268 -2.01 3.93 -8.88
C PHE A 268 -1.01 4.84 -8.19
N LEU A 269 0.28 4.80 -8.56
CA LEU A 269 1.22 5.78 -8.06
C LEU A 269 0.83 7.20 -8.47
N PHE A 270 0.42 7.41 -9.72
CA PHE A 270 -0.04 8.73 -10.18
C PHE A 270 -1.31 9.16 -9.43
N MET A 271 -2.21 8.23 -9.12
CA MET A 271 -3.37 8.52 -8.26
C MET A 271 -2.93 9.06 -6.90
N TRP A 272 -2.07 8.34 -6.18
CA TRP A 272 -1.60 8.77 -4.86
C TRP A 272 -0.85 10.10 -4.90
N THR A 273 -0.08 10.33 -5.95
CA THR A 273 0.73 11.53 -6.08
C THR A 273 -0.09 12.78 -6.40
N TYR A 274 -1.02 12.68 -7.36
CA TYR A 274 -1.61 13.86 -7.99
C TYR A 274 -3.09 14.07 -7.66
N SER A 275 -3.76 13.16 -6.94
CA SER A 275 -5.20 13.32 -6.62
C SER A 275 -5.50 14.61 -5.87
N ASN A 276 -4.65 15.05 -4.95
CA ASN A 276 -4.93 16.25 -4.16
C ASN A 276 -5.03 17.51 -5.03
N GLY A 277 -4.02 17.79 -5.84
CA GLY A 277 -4.05 18.96 -6.72
C GLY A 277 -5.08 18.84 -7.83
N ALA A 278 -5.30 17.62 -8.36
CA ALA A 278 -6.32 17.36 -9.35
C ALA A 278 -7.73 17.68 -8.82
N ILE A 279 -8.08 17.17 -7.63
CA ILE A 279 -9.38 17.41 -6.98
C ILE A 279 -9.51 18.87 -6.58
N ALA A 280 -8.44 19.49 -6.05
CA ALA A 280 -8.45 20.90 -5.67
C ALA A 280 -8.79 21.81 -6.86
N THR A 281 -8.13 21.59 -7.99
CA THR A 281 -8.36 22.37 -9.21
C THR A 281 -9.75 22.09 -9.80
N GLN A 282 -10.14 20.82 -9.89
CA GLN A 282 -11.35 20.39 -10.60
C GLN A 282 -12.65 20.65 -9.82
N CYS A 283 -12.63 20.41 -8.50
CA CYS A 283 -13.85 20.43 -7.69
C CYS A 283 -13.92 21.61 -6.73
N PHE A 284 -12.78 22.24 -6.39
CA PHE A 284 -12.73 23.32 -5.40
C PHE A 284 -12.18 24.63 -5.96
N SER A 285 -12.00 24.75 -7.28
CA SER A 285 -11.55 25.97 -7.96
C SER A 285 -10.22 26.53 -7.41
N TRP A 286 -9.30 25.64 -7.04
CA TRP A 286 -7.96 26.04 -6.61
C TRP A 286 -7.17 26.65 -7.77
N ASP A 287 -6.44 27.72 -7.47
CA ASP A 287 -5.65 28.48 -8.46
C ASP A 287 -4.38 27.78 -8.97
N GLY A 288 -4.04 26.64 -8.38
CA GLY A 288 -2.84 25.87 -8.72
C GLY A 288 -1.54 26.36 -8.05
N VAL A 289 -1.59 27.39 -7.22
CA VAL A 289 -0.40 28.03 -6.65
C VAL A 289 -0.37 27.96 -5.12
N ASN A 290 -1.37 28.51 -4.45
CA ASN A 290 -1.37 28.64 -2.99
C ASN A 290 -1.85 27.35 -2.31
N THR A 291 -0.92 26.56 -1.77
CA THR A 291 -1.25 25.33 -1.04
C THR A 291 -1.79 25.55 0.38
N ALA A 292 -1.64 26.76 0.94
CA ALA A 292 -2.28 27.14 2.21
C ALA A 292 -3.77 27.50 2.01
N ALA A 293 -4.22 27.69 0.76
CA ALA A 293 -5.61 28.00 0.45
C ALA A 293 -6.58 26.92 0.95
N GLU A 294 -7.74 27.35 1.46
CA GLU A 294 -8.79 26.46 1.94
C GLU A 294 -9.21 25.42 0.89
N ALA A 295 -9.28 25.81 -0.39
CA ALA A 295 -9.61 24.93 -1.51
C ALA A 295 -8.67 23.73 -1.61
N PHE A 296 -7.34 23.97 -1.50
CA PHE A 296 -6.32 22.89 -1.56
C PHE A 296 -6.41 21.96 -0.34
N GLN A 297 -6.57 22.55 0.84
CA GLN A 297 -6.61 21.79 2.09
C GLN A 297 -7.93 21.01 2.25
N THR A 298 -9.05 21.57 1.79
CA THR A 298 -10.34 20.85 1.75
C THR A 298 -10.31 19.69 0.75
N ALA A 299 -9.69 19.89 -0.42
CA ALA A 299 -9.46 18.82 -1.37
C ALA A 299 -8.61 17.68 -0.77
N GLY A 300 -7.63 18.01 0.06
CA GLY A 300 -6.83 17.01 0.79
C GLY A 300 -7.65 16.10 1.69
N ASN A 301 -8.63 16.64 2.41
CA ASN A 301 -9.59 15.85 3.17
C ASN A 301 -10.47 14.99 2.25
N TRP A 302 -10.86 15.56 1.09
CA TRP A 302 -11.70 14.86 0.12
C TRP A 302 -10.98 13.72 -0.59
N VAL A 303 -9.65 13.81 -0.77
CA VAL A 303 -8.80 12.67 -1.23
C VAL A 303 -9.01 11.45 -0.33
N GLY A 304 -9.00 11.64 0.98
CA GLY A 304 -9.27 10.57 1.93
C GLY A 304 -10.63 9.92 1.71
N VAL A 305 -11.68 10.73 1.51
CA VAL A 305 -13.05 10.23 1.20
C VAL A 305 -13.06 9.45 -0.13
N CYS A 306 -12.40 9.97 -1.17
CA CYS A 306 -12.28 9.30 -2.46
C CYS A 306 -11.58 7.93 -2.34
N PHE A 307 -10.48 7.86 -1.59
CA PHE A 307 -9.76 6.60 -1.37
C PHE A 307 -10.57 5.62 -0.49
N ALA A 308 -11.35 6.12 0.46
CA ALA A 308 -12.29 5.30 1.22
C ALA A 308 -13.36 4.68 0.29
N ILE A 309 -13.95 5.48 -0.60
CA ILE A 309 -14.93 5.00 -1.58
C ILE A 309 -14.29 4.05 -2.61
N GLN A 310 -13.06 4.31 -3.04
CA GLN A 310 -12.29 3.39 -3.88
C GLN A 310 -12.09 2.02 -3.19
N ALA A 311 -11.80 2.01 -1.88
CA ALA A 311 -11.68 0.76 -1.12
C ALA A 311 -13.02 0.03 -1.00
N VAL A 312 -14.13 0.74 -0.77
CA VAL A 312 -15.48 0.16 -0.77
C VAL A 312 -15.83 -0.39 -2.16
N GLY A 313 -15.56 0.37 -3.22
CA GLY A 313 -15.75 -0.08 -4.61
C GLY A 313 -14.97 -1.35 -4.92
N SER A 314 -13.73 -1.44 -4.44
CA SER A 314 -12.89 -2.64 -4.54
C SER A 314 -13.50 -3.85 -3.83
N MET A 315 -14.03 -3.68 -2.62
CA MET A 315 -14.70 -4.76 -1.89
C MET A 315 -15.95 -5.25 -2.62
N LEU A 316 -16.77 -4.33 -3.13
CA LEU A 316 -17.97 -4.69 -3.90
C LEU A 316 -17.60 -5.38 -5.21
N TRP A 317 -16.58 -4.91 -5.91
CA TRP A 317 -16.10 -5.54 -7.14
C TRP A 317 -15.55 -6.93 -6.91
N ALA A 318 -14.87 -7.16 -5.77
CA ALA A 318 -14.38 -8.48 -5.40
C ALA A 318 -15.50 -9.54 -5.28
N LEU A 319 -16.73 -9.14 -4.92
CA LEU A 319 -17.90 -10.02 -4.91
C LEU A 319 -18.38 -10.38 -6.33
N ILE A 320 -18.10 -9.51 -7.30
CA ILE A 320 -18.48 -9.71 -8.71
C ILE A 320 -17.44 -10.55 -9.45
N MET A 321 -16.17 -10.50 -9.02
CA MET A 321 -15.03 -11.15 -9.67
C MET A 321 -15.26 -12.65 -9.97
N PRO A 322 -15.76 -13.51 -9.04
CA PRO A 322 -15.98 -14.91 -9.33
C PRO A 322 -16.98 -15.13 -10.47
N THR A 323 -17.97 -14.25 -10.60
CA THR A 323 -18.94 -14.30 -11.71
C THR A 323 -18.27 -13.92 -13.04
N LEU A 324 -17.44 -12.86 -13.05
CA LEU A 324 -16.70 -12.48 -14.25
C LEU A 324 -15.71 -13.59 -14.66
N GLU A 325 -15.01 -14.21 -13.72
CA GLU A 325 -14.07 -15.30 -13.98
C GLU A 325 -14.78 -16.53 -14.58
N LYS A 326 -16.01 -16.81 -14.13
CA LYS A 326 -16.83 -17.91 -14.69
C LYS A 326 -17.19 -17.69 -16.16
N TYR A 327 -17.52 -16.45 -16.57
CA TYR A 327 -17.95 -16.15 -17.92
C TYR A 327 -16.81 -15.77 -18.87
N PHE A 328 -15.80 -15.07 -18.37
CA PHE A 328 -14.72 -14.47 -19.19
C PHE A 328 -13.34 -15.05 -18.88
N HIS A 329 -13.24 -16.04 -18.01
CA HIS A 329 -11.98 -16.59 -17.47
C HIS A 329 -11.14 -15.50 -16.76
N ASN A 330 -10.03 -15.89 -16.12
CA ASN A 330 -9.20 -14.98 -15.33
C ASN A 330 -8.71 -13.77 -16.17
N LYS A 331 -8.29 -14.00 -17.42
CA LYS A 331 -7.79 -12.94 -18.31
C LYS A 331 -8.87 -11.93 -18.66
N GLY A 332 -10.05 -12.40 -19.07
CA GLY A 332 -11.18 -11.54 -19.43
C GLY A 332 -11.68 -10.73 -18.23
N ALA A 333 -11.84 -11.39 -17.07
CA ALA A 333 -12.22 -10.71 -15.82
C ALA A 333 -11.20 -9.64 -15.42
N TYR A 334 -9.91 -9.93 -15.58
CA TYR A 334 -8.84 -8.95 -15.33
C TYR A 334 -8.92 -7.75 -16.27
N ALA A 335 -8.99 -8.00 -17.57
CA ALA A 335 -9.07 -6.92 -18.58
C ALA A 335 -10.31 -6.03 -18.38
N ILE A 336 -11.49 -6.63 -18.14
CA ILE A 336 -12.74 -5.88 -17.86
C ILE A 336 -12.57 -4.98 -16.63
N SER A 337 -12.00 -5.51 -15.56
CA SER A 337 -11.79 -4.76 -14.31
C SER A 337 -10.84 -3.57 -14.52
N LEU A 338 -9.77 -3.76 -15.29
CA LEU A 338 -8.83 -2.69 -15.63
C LEU A 338 -9.48 -1.61 -16.49
N ILE A 339 -10.33 -1.99 -17.46
CA ILE A 339 -11.08 -1.05 -18.31
C ILE A 339 -12.06 -0.24 -17.45
N VAL A 340 -12.80 -0.88 -16.55
CA VAL A 340 -13.72 -0.18 -15.63
C VAL A 340 -12.96 0.83 -14.77
N GLY A 341 -11.81 0.44 -14.21
CA GLY A 341 -10.96 1.36 -13.47
C GLY A 341 -10.40 2.50 -14.33
N ALA A 342 -10.03 2.22 -15.57
CA ALA A 342 -9.57 3.22 -16.52
C ALA A 342 -10.66 4.26 -16.83
N LEU A 343 -11.90 3.81 -17.02
CA LEU A 343 -13.05 4.71 -17.18
C LEU A 343 -13.27 5.56 -15.94
N GLY A 344 -13.07 4.99 -14.74
CA GLY A 344 -13.07 5.75 -13.50
C GLY A 344 -12.04 6.88 -13.51
N PHE A 345 -10.79 6.60 -13.87
CA PHE A 345 -9.74 7.62 -13.96
C PHE A 345 -10.04 8.68 -15.02
N ILE A 346 -10.43 8.28 -16.23
CA ILE A 346 -10.70 9.19 -17.32
C ILE A 346 -11.92 10.08 -17.02
N SER A 347 -12.94 9.54 -16.36
CA SER A 347 -14.13 10.30 -15.98
C SER A 347 -13.85 11.49 -15.04
N THR A 348 -12.74 11.43 -14.27
CA THR A 348 -12.34 12.55 -13.39
C THR A 348 -12.13 13.86 -14.15
N LEU A 349 -11.76 13.79 -15.44
CA LEU A 349 -11.60 14.98 -16.29
C LEU A 349 -12.89 15.77 -16.47
N PHE A 350 -14.04 15.07 -16.48
CA PHE A 350 -15.36 15.64 -16.80
C PHE A 350 -16.16 15.97 -15.56
N VAL A 351 -15.73 15.51 -14.38
CA VAL A 351 -16.47 15.64 -13.13
C VAL A 351 -15.92 16.82 -12.33
N THR A 352 -16.77 17.85 -12.15
CA THR A 352 -16.47 19.04 -11.34
C THR A 352 -17.14 19.02 -9.98
N ASN A 353 -18.13 18.15 -9.79
CA ASN A 353 -18.83 18.00 -8.51
C ASN A 353 -18.14 16.94 -7.66
N GLN A 354 -17.74 17.34 -6.44
CA GLN A 354 -17.02 16.46 -5.49
C GLN A 354 -17.79 15.18 -5.14
N TYR A 355 -19.13 15.21 -5.07
CA TYR A 355 -19.92 14.01 -4.73
C TYR A 355 -20.02 13.05 -5.91
N VAL A 356 -20.15 13.57 -7.15
CA VAL A 356 -20.14 12.75 -8.36
C VAL A 356 -18.78 12.11 -8.57
N LEU A 357 -17.70 12.78 -8.16
CA LEU A 357 -16.35 12.24 -8.22
C LEU A 357 -16.18 10.91 -7.46
N LEU A 358 -16.97 10.69 -6.41
CA LEU A 358 -16.95 9.43 -5.64
C LEU A 358 -17.30 8.22 -6.52
N VAL A 359 -18.18 8.40 -7.52
CA VAL A 359 -18.51 7.34 -8.48
C VAL A 359 -17.29 6.96 -9.32
N SER A 360 -16.51 7.96 -9.75
CA SER A 360 -15.25 7.74 -10.48
C SER A 360 -14.28 6.89 -9.64
N TYR A 361 -14.11 7.23 -8.37
CA TYR A 361 -13.23 6.47 -7.46
C TYR A 361 -13.78 5.07 -7.10
N ALA A 362 -15.10 4.90 -7.03
CA ALA A 362 -15.68 3.57 -6.89
C ALA A 362 -15.31 2.65 -8.07
N PHE A 363 -15.34 3.17 -9.31
CA PHE A 363 -14.91 2.42 -10.50
C PHE A 363 -13.40 2.15 -10.52
N ILE A 364 -12.57 3.08 -10.04
CA ILE A 364 -11.13 2.84 -9.86
C ILE A 364 -10.90 1.65 -8.92
N GLY A 365 -11.78 1.46 -7.93
CA GLY A 365 -11.76 0.31 -7.02
C GLY A 365 -11.85 -1.04 -7.73
N ALA A 366 -12.51 -1.13 -8.89
CA ALA A 366 -12.58 -2.36 -9.68
C ALA A 366 -11.19 -2.83 -10.16
N ALA A 367 -10.37 -1.91 -10.68
CA ALA A 367 -8.99 -2.21 -11.08
C ALA A 367 -8.14 -2.59 -9.87
N TRP A 368 -8.32 -1.91 -8.73
CA TRP A 368 -7.61 -2.23 -7.49
C TRP A 368 -7.88 -3.65 -7.01
N ALA A 369 -9.16 -4.08 -6.98
CA ALA A 369 -9.53 -5.44 -6.61
C ALA A 369 -8.84 -6.49 -7.50
N ALA A 370 -8.91 -6.27 -8.82
CA ALA A 370 -8.40 -7.23 -9.78
C ALA A 370 -6.86 -7.32 -9.77
N MET A 371 -6.15 -6.17 -9.70
CA MET A 371 -4.69 -6.16 -9.71
C MET A 371 -4.05 -6.77 -8.46
N LEU A 372 -4.77 -6.82 -7.35
CA LEU A 372 -4.29 -7.47 -6.13
C LEU A 372 -4.50 -8.98 -6.11
N ALA A 373 -5.52 -9.49 -6.79
CA ALA A 373 -5.91 -10.91 -6.71
C ALA A 373 -5.50 -11.71 -7.95
N VAL A 374 -5.87 -11.24 -9.15
CA VAL A 374 -5.76 -12.02 -10.38
C VAL A 374 -4.32 -12.37 -10.78
N PRO A 375 -3.33 -11.45 -10.68
CA PRO A 375 -1.94 -11.77 -11.01
C PRO A 375 -1.36 -12.91 -10.18
N PHE A 376 -1.65 -12.94 -8.89
CA PHE A 376 -1.21 -14.03 -8.00
C PHE A 376 -1.88 -15.35 -8.38
N THR A 377 -3.17 -15.34 -8.70
CA THR A 377 -3.89 -16.52 -9.15
C THR A 377 -3.31 -17.09 -10.45
N ILE A 378 -3.06 -16.24 -11.44
CA ILE A 378 -2.50 -16.67 -12.73
C ILE A 378 -1.06 -17.20 -12.53
N LEU A 379 -0.25 -16.50 -11.75
CA LEU A 379 1.14 -16.87 -11.50
C LEU A 379 1.24 -18.21 -10.76
N THR A 380 0.49 -18.38 -9.66
CA THR A 380 0.50 -19.61 -8.86
C THR A 380 0.00 -20.81 -9.64
N ASN A 381 -0.98 -20.65 -10.54
CA ASN A 381 -1.45 -21.70 -11.44
C ASN A 381 -0.39 -22.09 -12.50
N SER A 382 0.54 -21.20 -12.81
CA SER A 382 1.57 -21.44 -13.84
C SER A 382 2.88 -21.98 -13.26
N LEU A 383 3.12 -21.79 -11.96
CA LEU A 383 4.31 -22.26 -11.27
C LEU A 383 4.11 -23.71 -10.81
N LYS A 384 5.02 -24.61 -11.22
CA LYS A 384 5.05 -26.00 -10.78
C LYS A 384 6.37 -26.26 -10.06
N GLY A 385 6.32 -26.93 -8.91
CA GLY A 385 7.51 -27.45 -8.21
C GLY A 385 7.98 -26.59 -7.02
N ASP A 386 9.18 -26.93 -6.52
CA ASP A 386 9.75 -26.46 -5.25
C ASP A 386 10.10 -24.96 -5.20
N ASN A 387 10.10 -24.25 -6.33
CA ASN A 387 10.55 -22.86 -6.42
C ASN A 387 9.41 -21.82 -6.34
N MET A 388 8.17 -22.24 -6.06
CA MET A 388 7.02 -21.32 -6.03
C MET A 388 7.22 -20.16 -5.04
N GLY A 389 7.75 -20.43 -3.85
CA GLY A 389 8.02 -19.39 -2.84
C GLY A 389 9.01 -18.33 -3.30
N TYR A 390 10.07 -18.76 -4.00
CA TYR A 390 11.07 -17.83 -4.57
C TYR A 390 10.45 -16.93 -5.65
N TYR A 391 9.64 -17.50 -6.55
CA TYR A 391 8.99 -16.72 -7.60
C TYR A 391 7.93 -15.76 -7.05
N LEU A 392 7.20 -16.13 -6.00
CA LEU A 392 6.25 -15.22 -5.33
C LEU A 392 6.99 -14.08 -4.61
N GLY A 393 8.13 -14.35 -4.00
CA GLY A 393 9.01 -13.33 -3.44
C GLY A 393 9.55 -12.39 -4.52
N LEU A 394 10.01 -12.94 -5.65
CA LEU A 394 10.49 -12.18 -6.79
C LEU A 394 9.37 -11.34 -7.44
N PHE A 395 8.14 -11.82 -7.39
CA PHE A 395 6.99 -11.11 -7.93
C PHE A 395 6.72 -9.78 -7.22
N ASN A 396 7.15 -9.63 -5.97
CA ASN A 396 7.09 -8.34 -5.29
C ASN A 396 7.90 -7.24 -6.02
N CYS A 397 8.93 -7.61 -6.76
CA CYS A 397 9.67 -6.67 -7.60
C CYS A 397 8.80 -6.11 -8.73
N THR A 398 7.85 -6.89 -9.27
CA THR A 398 6.90 -6.42 -10.29
C THR A 398 5.87 -5.45 -9.73
N ILE A 399 5.77 -5.32 -8.42
CA ILE A 399 4.96 -4.35 -7.69
C ILE A 399 5.76 -3.07 -7.43
N CYS A 400 6.97 -3.21 -6.89
CA CYS A 400 7.78 -2.08 -6.44
C CYS A 400 8.48 -1.34 -7.59
N LEU A 401 9.06 -2.09 -8.54
CA LEU A 401 9.83 -1.50 -9.64
C LEU A 401 9.01 -0.55 -10.53
N PRO A 402 7.78 -0.87 -10.95
CA PRO A 402 6.93 0.05 -11.70
C PRO A 402 6.65 1.36 -10.97
N GLN A 403 6.44 1.29 -9.66
CA GLN A 403 6.22 2.46 -8.83
C GLN A 403 7.47 3.35 -8.77
N ILE A 404 8.65 2.75 -8.62
CA ILE A 404 9.92 3.49 -8.64
C ILE A 404 10.11 4.18 -9.99
N VAL A 405 9.89 3.47 -11.11
CA VAL A 405 10.00 4.05 -12.45
C VAL A 405 8.99 5.18 -12.65
N ALA A 406 7.72 4.96 -12.30
CA ALA A 406 6.67 5.98 -12.42
C ALA A 406 6.96 7.20 -11.53
N ALA A 407 7.50 6.99 -10.34
CA ALA A 407 7.90 8.08 -9.44
C ALA A 407 9.05 8.93 -10.03
N LEU A 408 10.03 8.30 -10.66
CA LEU A 408 11.16 9.01 -11.28
C LEU A 408 10.75 9.81 -12.52
N ILE A 409 9.83 9.28 -13.33
CA ILE A 409 9.43 9.92 -14.59
C ILE A 409 8.16 10.76 -14.48
N GLY A 410 7.40 10.66 -13.37
CA GLY A 410 6.10 11.30 -13.22
C GLY A 410 6.15 12.82 -13.37
N GLY A 411 7.16 13.48 -12.82
CA GLY A 411 7.36 14.92 -12.98
C GLY A 411 7.59 15.33 -14.44
N ALA A 412 8.33 14.52 -15.22
CA ALA A 412 8.52 14.75 -16.64
C ALA A 412 7.22 14.56 -17.43
N ILE A 413 6.44 13.52 -17.10
CA ILE A 413 5.11 13.29 -17.70
C ILE A 413 4.19 14.47 -17.41
N LEU A 414 4.13 14.94 -16.17
CA LEU A 414 3.35 16.10 -15.76
C LEU A 414 3.72 17.33 -16.61
N LYS A 415 5.02 17.60 -16.75
CA LYS A 415 5.53 18.79 -17.44
C LYS A 415 5.33 18.72 -18.96
N TYR A 416 5.74 17.63 -19.61
CA TYR A 416 5.87 17.58 -21.06
C TYR A 416 4.65 16.94 -21.76
N ILE A 417 3.91 16.07 -21.07
CA ILE A 417 2.75 15.37 -21.64
C ILE A 417 1.45 16.00 -21.15
N CYS A 418 1.35 16.27 -19.85
CA CYS A 418 0.13 16.80 -19.24
C CYS A 418 0.14 18.33 -19.10
N ALA A 419 1.15 19.04 -19.61
CA ALA A 419 1.28 20.50 -19.58
C ALA A 419 1.07 21.12 -18.18
N GLY A 420 1.55 20.45 -17.13
CA GLY A 420 1.41 20.87 -15.74
C GLY A 420 0.04 20.50 -15.11
N SER A 421 -0.87 19.91 -15.84
CA SER A 421 -2.21 19.56 -15.35
C SER A 421 -2.19 18.28 -14.51
N GLN A 422 -2.44 18.40 -13.19
CA GLN A 422 -2.51 17.24 -12.31
C GLN A 422 -3.73 16.35 -12.61
N ILE A 423 -4.84 16.91 -13.12
CA ILE A 423 -5.97 16.11 -13.61
C ILE A 423 -5.56 15.30 -14.86
N GLY A 424 -4.68 15.85 -15.69
CA GLY A 424 -4.07 15.14 -16.82
C GLY A 424 -3.29 13.90 -16.37
N MET A 425 -2.67 13.92 -15.19
CA MET A 425 -1.98 12.75 -14.61
C MET A 425 -2.94 11.64 -14.20
N LEU A 426 -4.15 11.97 -13.75
CA LEU A 426 -5.20 10.96 -13.49
C LEU A 426 -5.70 10.35 -14.79
N VAL A 427 -5.83 11.15 -15.85
CA VAL A 427 -6.14 10.63 -17.20
C VAL A 427 -5.03 9.73 -17.72
N ALA A 428 -3.76 10.11 -17.52
CA ALA A 428 -2.60 9.28 -17.86
C ALA A 428 -2.63 7.94 -17.08
N ALA A 429 -3.05 7.95 -15.81
CA ALA A 429 -3.28 6.72 -15.05
C ALA A 429 -4.35 5.83 -15.71
N GLY A 430 -5.44 6.42 -16.20
CA GLY A 430 -6.47 5.69 -16.95
C GLY A 430 -5.91 5.08 -18.24
N VAL A 431 -5.09 5.82 -19.00
CA VAL A 431 -4.41 5.31 -20.20
C VAL A 431 -3.48 4.14 -19.85
N LEU A 432 -2.71 4.24 -18.77
CA LEU A 432 -1.87 3.13 -18.30
C LEU A 432 -2.70 1.88 -17.99
N LEU A 433 -3.87 2.00 -17.35
CA LEU A 433 -4.75 0.85 -17.11
C LEU A 433 -5.30 0.25 -18.41
N ILE A 434 -5.58 1.07 -19.44
CA ILE A 434 -5.95 0.56 -20.77
C ILE A 434 -4.80 -0.23 -21.39
N LEU A 435 -3.56 0.29 -21.31
CA LEU A 435 -2.38 -0.43 -21.78
C LEU A 435 -2.18 -1.74 -20.99
N GLY A 436 -2.45 -1.71 -19.68
CA GLY A 436 -2.48 -2.90 -18.85
C GLY A 436 -3.52 -3.92 -19.33
N ALA A 437 -4.76 -3.48 -19.61
CA ALA A 437 -5.84 -4.33 -20.10
C ALA A 437 -5.51 -4.96 -21.47
N ILE A 438 -4.91 -4.20 -22.38
CA ILE A 438 -4.43 -4.72 -23.68
C ILE A 438 -3.32 -5.75 -23.45
N SER A 439 -2.39 -5.48 -22.53
CA SER A 439 -1.28 -6.39 -22.23
C SER A 439 -1.74 -7.72 -21.63
N VAL A 440 -2.95 -7.80 -21.06
CA VAL A 440 -3.54 -9.06 -20.56
C VAL A 440 -3.62 -10.12 -21.67
N VAL A 441 -3.80 -9.72 -22.93
CA VAL A 441 -3.85 -10.65 -24.06
C VAL A 441 -2.55 -11.46 -24.19
N LEU A 442 -1.41 -10.85 -23.82
CA LEU A 442 -0.09 -11.48 -23.89
C LEU A 442 0.13 -12.55 -22.81
N ILE A 443 -0.70 -12.60 -21.78
CA ILE A 443 -0.55 -13.57 -20.70
C ILE A 443 -0.75 -14.99 -21.28
N LYS A 444 0.25 -15.83 -21.08
CA LYS A 444 0.17 -17.25 -21.44
C LYS A 444 -0.21 -18.01 -20.16
N GLU A 445 -1.51 -18.38 -20.06
CA GLU A 445 -1.93 -19.30 -19.01
C GLU A 445 -1.33 -20.68 -19.31
N GLY A 446 -0.67 -21.30 -18.32
CA GLY A 446 -0.21 -22.67 -18.47
C GLY A 446 -1.41 -23.57 -18.78
N LYS A 447 -1.31 -24.39 -19.81
CA LYS A 447 -2.35 -25.40 -20.09
C LYS A 447 -2.54 -26.24 -18.84
N LYS A 448 -3.79 -26.29 -18.35
CA LYS A 448 -4.23 -27.16 -17.26
C LYS A 448 -3.91 -28.63 -17.58
#